data_63915e8dd6872c1f878ce14a3018a29d
#
_entry.id   63915e8dd6872c1f878ce14a3018a29d
#
_cell.length_a   1.000
_cell.length_b   1.000
_cell.length_c   1.000
_cell.angle_alpha   90.00
_cell.angle_beta   90.00
_cell.angle_gamma   90.00
#
_symmetry.space_group_name_H-M   'P 1'
#
loop_
_entity.id
_entity.type
_entity.pdbx_description
1 polymer ?
#
loop_
_entity_poly.entity_id
_entity_poly.type
_entity_poly.pdbx_seq_one_letter_code
_entity_poly.pdbx_strand_id
1 'polypeptide(L)'
;MSPSNTPVSKKVLVASYVLSVLPVLMLLMSGVMKLLKPAPVVEGFGKFGYPEHLIVVLGVLEIACTVIYLIPRTSFLGAILVTGYLGGATATHVRVGDPAFCAPAMLGVLVWGGLYLRDPRLRALIPLRAAN
;
A
#
# COMPACT_ATOMS: atom_id res chain seq x y z
N MET A 1 5.89 -9.94 -29.41
CA MET A 1 6.65 -8.72 -29.12
C MET A 1 7.35 -8.89 -27.78
N SER A 2 8.66 -8.94 -27.80
CA SER A 2 9.44 -8.90 -26.58
C SER A 2 9.16 -7.57 -25.88
N PRO A 3 8.86 -7.55 -24.55
CA PRO A 3 8.80 -6.30 -23.82
C PRO A 3 10.14 -5.59 -24.03
N SER A 4 10.08 -4.34 -24.46
CA SER A 4 11.27 -3.53 -24.69
C SER A 4 12.13 -3.54 -23.42
N ASN A 5 13.27 -4.23 -23.44
CA ASN A 5 14.29 -4.27 -22.41
C ASN A 5 15.06 -2.92 -22.32
N THR A 6 14.38 -1.82 -22.50
CA THR A 6 14.99 -0.50 -22.27
C THR A 6 15.25 -0.36 -20.78
N PRO A 7 16.52 -0.27 -20.37
CA PRO A 7 16.84 -0.13 -18.94
C PRO A 7 16.20 1.16 -18.41
N VAL A 8 15.55 1.04 -17.25
CA VAL A 8 14.94 2.18 -16.59
C VAL A 8 16.05 3.17 -16.20
N SER A 9 15.89 4.45 -16.55
CA SER A 9 16.86 5.49 -16.18
C SER A 9 17.10 5.51 -14.67
N LYS A 10 18.36 5.73 -14.25
CA LYS A 10 18.72 5.82 -12.81
C LYS A 10 17.88 6.84 -12.06
N LYS A 11 17.55 7.97 -12.67
CA LYS A 11 16.70 9.02 -12.06
C LYS A 11 15.29 8.50 -11.80
N VAL A 12 14.71 7.80 -12.75
CA VAL A 12 13.37 7.19 -12.63
C VAL A 12 13.38 6.09 -11.58
N LEU A 13 14.45 5.30 -11.51
CA LEU A 13 14.60 4.26 -10.50
C LEU A 13 14.67 4.85 -9.08
N VAL A 14 15.45 5.90 -8.89
CA VAL A 14 15.53 6.61 -7.60
C VAL A 14 14.17 7.18 -7.22
N ALA A 15 13.50 7.86 -8.14
CA ALA A 15 12.15 8.40 -7.90
C ALA A 15 11.16 7.29 -7.52
N SER A 16 11.22 6.13 -8.16
CA SER A 16 10.37 4.98 -7.84
C SER A 16 10.56 4.45 -6.42
N TYR A 17 11.82 4.40 -5.96
CA TYR A 17 12.12 3.98 -4.59
C TYR A 17 11.69 5.02 -3.56
N VAL A 18 11.89 6.31 -3.83
CA VAL A 18 11.42 7.39 -2.95
C VAL A 18 9.90 7.32 -2.78
N LEU A 19 9.15 7.14 -3.87
CA LEU A 19 7.69 6.99 -3.82
C LEU A 19 7.24 5.73 -3.07
N SER A 20 8.05 4.67 -3.07
CA SER A 20 7.72 3.42 -2.37
C SER A 20 8.11 3.45 -0.89
N VAL A 21 9.21 4.10 -0.53
CA VAL A 21 9.73 4.13 0.85
C VAL A 21 8.74 4.80 1.81
N LEU A 22 8.16 5.92 1.42
CA LEU A 22 7.23 6.66 2.28
C LEU A 22 6.02 5.80 2.69
N PRO A 23 5.22 5.23 1.76
CA PRO A 23 4.09 4.41 2.14
C PRO A 23 4.53 3.14 2.90
N VAL A 24 5.65 2.53 2.55
CA VAL A 24 6.17 1.35 3.26
C VAL A 24 6.47 1.66 4.71
N LEU A 25 7.19 2.74 4.99
CA LEU A 25 7.49 3.15 6.38
C LEU A 25 6.22 3.47 7.16
N MET A 26 5.25 4.15 6.55
CA MET A 26 3.98 4.47 7.20
C MET A 26 3.17 3.21 7.51
N LEU A 27 3.09 2.26 6.58
CA LEU A 27 2.38 1.00 6.77
C LEU A 27 3.05 0.13 7.83
N LEU A 28 4.38 -0.01 7.80
CA LEU A 28 5.09 -0.78 8.82
C LEU A 28 4.93 -0.16 10.21
N MET A 29 5.06 1.15 10.33
CA MET A 29 4.84 1.86 11.59
C MET A 29 3.40 1.68 12.09
N SER A 30 2.42 1.86 11.22
CA SER A 30 1.00 1.66 11.53
C SER A 30 0.73 0.21 11.98
N GLY A 31 1.28 -0.77 11.28
CA GLY A 31 1.16 -2.17 11.67
C GLY A 31 1.77 -2.47 13.04
N VAL A 32 2.98 -1.98 13.31
CA VAL A 32 3.63 -2.13 14.62
C VAL A 32 2.82 -1.47 15.73
N MET A 33 2.29 -0.27 15.51
CA MET A 33 1.43 0.41 16.47
C MET A 33 0.17 -0.40 16.80
N LYS A 34 -0.41 -1.10 15.81
CA LYS A 34 -1.52 -2.02 16.05
C LYS A 34 -1.13 -3.22 16.91
N LEU A 35 0.09 -3.75 16.74
CA LEU A 35 0.58 -4.84 17.58
C LEU A 35 0.83 -4.41 19.04
N LEU A 36 1.34 -3.19 19.23
CA LEU A 36 1.60 -2.63 20.55
C LEU A 36 0.33 -2.17 21.27
N LYS A 37 -0.73 -1.87 20.55
CA LYS A 37 -2.04 -1.43 21.05
C LYS A 37 -1.97 -0.28 22.07
N PRO A 38 -1.29 0.85 21.79
CA PRO A 38 -1.36 2.00 22.69
C PRO A 38 -2.79 2.54 22.76
N ALA A 39 -3.15 3.19 23.86
CA ALA A 39 -4.51 3.66 24.12
C ALA A 39 -5.14 4.44 22.94
N PRO A 40 -4.45 5.38 22.25
CA PRO A 40 -5.04 6.09 21.11
C PRO A 40 -5.43 5.19 19.94
N VAL A 41 -4.69 4.09 19.72
CA VAL A 41 -5.01 3.11 18.67
C VAL A 41 -6.28 2.34 19.04
N VAL A 42 -6.36 1.86 20.28
CA VAL A 42 -7.55 1.13 20.78
C VAL A 42 -8.79 2.01 20.72
N GLU A 43 -8.68 3.26 21.17
CA GLU A 43 -9.78 4.23 21.10
C GLU A 43 -10.22 4.53 19.67
N GLY A 44 -9.26 4.72 18.74
CA GLY A 44 -9.54 4.93 17.33
C GLY A 44 -10.31 3.76 16.71
N PHE A 45 -9.88 2.53 16.97
CA PHE A 45 -10.58 1.34 16.48
C PHE A 45 -11.97 1.18 17.11
N GLY A 46 -12.14 1.57 18.38
CA GLY A 46 -13.45 1.64 19.01
C GLY A 46 -14.40 2.60 18.32
N LYS A 47 -13.93 3.78 17.90
CA LYS A 47 -14.71 4.75 17.10
C LYS A 47 -15.12 4.19 15.74
N PHE A 48 -14.29 3.35 15.13
CA PHE A 48 -14.61 2.64 13.90
C PHE A 48 -15.56 1.46 14.11
N GLY A 49 -15.85 1.07 15.35
CA GLY A 49 -16.70 -0.06 15.69
C GLY A 49 -16.02 -1.41 15.55
N TYR A 50 -14.69 -1.45 15.55
CA TYR A 50 -13.93 -2.71 15.53
C TYR A 50 -13.74 -3.27 16.94
N PRO A 51 -13.95 -4.58 17.15
CA PRO A 51 -13.56 -5.27 18.36
C PRO A 51 -12.04 -5.21 18.57
N GLU A 52 -11.59 -5.08 19.82
CA GLU A 52 -10.17 -4.90 20.14
C GLU A 52 -9.27 -6.04 19.62
N HIS A 53 -9.77 -7.27 19.63
CA HIS A 53 -8.99 -8.43 19.14
C HIS A 53 -8.63 -8.34 17.66
N LEU A 54 -9.39 -7.60 16.85
CA LEU A 54 -9.12 -7.41 15.43
C LEU A 54 -7.96 -6.43 15.17
N ILE A 55 -7.59 -5.61 16.15
CA ILE A 55 -6.48 -4.65 15.98
C ILE A 55 -5.18 -5.40 15.65
N VAL A 56 -4.86 -6.45 16.39
CA VAL A 56 -3.67 -7.27 16.16
C VAL A 56 -3.75 -7.99 14.82
N VAL A 57 -4.92 -8.56 14.50
CA VAL A 57 -5.14 -9.26 13.21
C VAL A 57 -4.89 -8.31 12.03
N LEU A 58 -5.43 -7.11 12.08
CA LEU A 58 -5.23 -6.09 11.05
C LEU A 58 -3.78 -5.61 11.00
N GLY A 59 -3.11 -5.49 12.14
CA GLY A 59 -1.68 -5.14 12.20
C GLY A 59 -0.79 -6.20 11.54
N VAL A 60 -1.02 -7.48 11.84
CA VAL A 60 -0.30 -8.59 11.21
C VAL A 60 -0.55 -8.62 9.71
N LEU A 61 -1.81 -8.47 9.29
CA LEU A 61 -2.18 -8.45 7.88
C LEU A 61 -1.50 -7.30 7.13
N GLU A 62 -1.50 -6.10 7.71
CA GLU A 62 -0.85 -4.91 7.14
C GLU A 62 0.65 -5.11 6.94
N ILE A 63 1.33 -5.62 7.97
CA ILE A 63 2.77 -5.92 7.90
C ILE A 63 3.05 -6.99 6.85
N ALA A 64 2.28 -8.09 6.83
CA ALA A 64 2.45 -9.16 5.87
C ALA A 64 2.30 -8.68 4.42
N CYS A 65 1.26 -7.92 4.12
CA CYS A 65 1.05 -7.34 2.78
C CYS A 65 2.21 -6.41 2.39
N THR A 66 2.69 -5.60 3.34
CA THR A 66 3.81 -4.67 3.10
C THR A 66 5.13 -5.41 2.86
N VAL A 67 5.40 -6.48 3.62
CA VAL A 67 6.59 -7.31 3.42
C VAL A 67 6.56 -7.99 2.04
N ILE A 68 5.41 -8.53 1.61
CA ILE A 68 5.24 -9.11 0.28
C ILE A 68 5.51 -8.07 -0.81
N TYR A 69 5.08 -6.83 -0.60
CA TYR A 69 5.35 -5.71 -1.52
C TYR A 69 6.85 -5.37 -1.60
N LEU A 70 7.59 -5.48 -0.48
CA LEU A 70 9.02 -5.18 -0.42
C LEU A 70 9.88 -6.18 -1.18
N ILE A 71 9.44 -7.43 -1.32
CA ILE A 71 10.18 -8.47 -2.03
C ILE A 71 10.02 -8.24 -3.55
N PRO A 72 11.10 -7.99 -4.31
CA PRO A 72 11.00 -7.62 -5.73
C PRO A 72 10.21 -8.63 -6.59
N ARG A 73 10.33 -9.91 -6.29
CA ARG A 73 9.61 -10.98 -7.03
C ARG A 73 8.12 -10.99 -6.80
N THR A 74 7.67 -10.50 -5.65
CA THR A 74 6.26 -10.50 -5.23
C THR A 74 5.68 -9.10 -5.09
N SER A 75 6.42 -8.07 -5.49
CA SER A 75 5.99 -6.66 -5.36
C SER A 75 4.64 -6.39 -6.02
N PHE A 76 4.37 -6.98 -7.17
CA PHE A 76 3.08 -6.83 -7.86
C PHE A 76 1.93 -7.43 -7.05
N LEU A 77 2.10 -8.66 -6.56
CA LEU A 77 1.14 -9.30 -5.66
C LEU A 77 0.97 -8.48 -4.37
N GLY A 78 2.08 -8.02 -3.81
CA GLY A 78 2.06 -7.15 -2.63
C GLY A 78 1.29 -5.86 -2.85
N ALA A 79 1.44 -5.22 -4.01
CA ALA A 79 0.68 -4.03 -4.37
C ALA A 79 -0.83 -4.30 -4.43
N ILE A 80 -1.25 -5.44 -4.97
CA ILE A 80 -2.65 -5.86 -4.98
C ILE A 80 -3.18 -6.05 -3.55
N LEU A 81 -2.43 -6.77 -2.71
CA LEU A 81 -2.82 -7.03 -1.33
C LEU A 81 -2.88 -5.73 -0.49
N VAL A 82 -1.89 -4.86 -0.63
CA VAL A 82 -1.87 -3.54 0.02
C VAL A 82 -3.06 -2.69 -0.44
N THR A 83 -3.40 -2.74 -1.73
CA THR A 83 -4.57 -2.01 -2.26
C THR A 83 -5.86 -2.51 -1.62
N GLY A 84 -6.04 -3.81 -1.47
CA GLY A 84 -7.19 -4.37 -0.76
C GLY A 84 -7.26 -3.90 0.68
N TYR A 85 -6.15 -3.94 1.39
CA TYR A 85 -6.05 -3.46 2.77
C TYR A 85 -6.37 -1.96 2.89
N LEU A 86 -5.74 -1.12 2.07
CA LEU A 86 -5.96 0.33 2.07
C LEU A 86 -7.37 0.71 1.61
N GLY A 87 -7.96 -0.06 0.69
CA GLY A 87 -9.35 0.08 0.30
C GLY A 87 -10.30 -0.16 1.48
N GLY A 88 -10.05 -1.20 2.26
CA GLY A 88 -10.77 -1.45 3.51
C GLY A 88 -10.61 -0.34 4.53
N ALA A 89 -9.39 0.17 4.72
CA ALA A 89 -9.13 1.31 5.60
C ALA A 89 -9.85 2.58 5.13
N THR A 90 -9.80 2.88 3.84
CA THR A 90 -10.52 4.02 3.23
C THR A 90 -12.02 3.90 3.48
N ALA A 91 -12.62 2.74 3.20
CA ALA A 91 -14.04 2.49 3.42
C ALA A 91 -14.43 2.62 4.90
N THR A 92 -13.56 2.20 5.81
CA THR A 92 -13.77 2.34 7.25
C THR A 92 -13.88 3.82 7.67
N HIS A 93 -12.96 4.66 7.21
CA HIS A 93 -13.00 6.11 7.48
C HIS A 93 -14.24 6.76 6.87
N VAL A 94 -14.54 6.47 5.61
CA VAL A 94 -15.72 7.00 4.92
C VAL A 94 -17.01 6.64 5.65
N ARG A 95 -17.14 5.40 6.13
CA ARG A 95 -18.33 4.92 6.82
C ARG A 95 -18.67 5.73 8.07
N VAL A 96 -17.67 6.23 8.77
CA VAL A 96 -17.86 7.02 10.01
C VAL A 96 -17.77 8.53 9.76
N GLY A 97 -17.65 8.96 8.51
CA GLY A 97 -17.54 10.38 8.15
C GLY A 97 -16.20 11.01 8.55
N ASP A 98 -15.14 10.21 8.73
CA ASP A 98 -13.82 10.71 9.07
C ASP A 98 -13.11 11.25 7.82
N PRO A 99 -12.71 12.54 7.79
CA PRO A 99 -12.01 13.12 6.64
C PRO A 99 -10.64 12.52 6.37
N ALA A 100 -10.07 11.76 7.31
CA ALA A 100 -8.80 11.08 7.14
C ALA A 100 -8.82 9.93 6.11
N PHE A 101 -9.98 9.63 5.48
CA PHE A 101 -10.08 8.62 4.41
C PHE A 101 -9.11 8.86 3.24
N CYS A 102 -8.69 10.10 3.02
CA CYS A 102 -7.73 10.44 1.97
C CYS A 102 -6.35 9.83 2.22
N ALA A 103 -5.94 9.65 3.48
CA ALA A 103 -4.60 9.15 3.81
C ALA A 103 -4.35 7.72 3.28
N PRO A 104 -5.15 6.70 3.57
CA PRO A 104 -4.95 5.37 3.00
C PRO A 104 -5.10 5.36 1.47
N ALA A 105 -5.99 6.16 0.89
CA ALA A 105 -6.11 6.27 -0.56
C ALA A 105 -4.82 6.81 -1.20
N MET A 106 -4.22 7.86 -0.63
CA MET A 106 -2.97 8.43 -1.11
C MET A 106 -1.80 7.45 -0.98
N LEU A 107 -1.73 6.67 0.09
CA LEU A 107 -0.72 5.62 0.23
C LEU A 107 -0.84 4.58 -0.88
N GLY A 108 -2.06 4.20 -1.26
CA GLY A 108 -2.30 3.32 -2.41
C GLY A 108 -1.77 3.90 -3.73
N VAL A 109 -2.00 5.18 -3.99
CA VAL A 109 -1.48 5.88 -5.17
C VAL A 109 0.05 5.85 -5.18
N LEU A 110 0.71 6.10 -4.04
CA LEU A 110 2.17 6.08 -3.93
C LEU A 110 2.76 4.68 -4.14
N VAL A 111 2.12 3.65 -3.59
CA VAL A 111 2.52 2.24 -3.78
C VAL A 111 2.52 1.88 -5.27
N TRP A 112 1.44 2.17 -5.98
CA TRP A 112 1.33 1.90 -7.41
C TRP A 112 2.21 2.82 -8.25
N GLY A 113 2.34 4.09 -7.89
CA GLY A 113 3.23 5.04 -8.58
C GLY A 113 4.68 4.59 -8.55
N GLY A 114 5.17 4.17 -7.38
CA GLY A 114 6.52 3.63 -7.24
C GLY A 114 6.72 2.35 -8.07
N LEU A 115 5.77 1.43 -8.03
CA LEU A 115 5.85 0.20 -8.83
C LEU A 115 5.78 0.48 -10.33
N TYR A 116 4.87 1.34 -10.75
CA TYR A 116 4.70 1.74 -12.15
C TYR A 116 5.98 2.32 -12.76
N LEU A 117 6.70 3.15 -12.01
CA LEU A 117 7.94 3.76 -12.49
C LEU A 117 9.07 2.74 -12.69
N ARG A 118 9.15 1.71 -11.84
CA ARG A 118 10.24 0.74 -11.89
C ARG A 118 9.96 -0.52 -12.71
N ASP A 119 8.69 -0.82 -13.00
CA ASP A 119 8.31 -2.02 -13.75
C ASP A 119 7.76 -1.69 -15.14
N PRO A 120 8.57 -1.90 -16.22
CA PRO A 120 8.12 -1.66 -17.58
C PRO A 120 6.94 -2.53 -18.00
N ARG A 121 6.78 -3.73 -17.41
CA ARG A 121 5.67 -4.65 -17.71
C ARG A 121 4.35 -4.04 -17.24
N LEU A 122 4.37 -3.41 -16.07
CA LEU A 122 3.20 -2.74 -15.52
C LEU A 122 2.79 -1.55 -16.40
N ARG A 123 3.77 -0.79 -16.89
CA ARG A 123 3.52 0.33 -17.82
C ARG A 123 2.87 -0.11 -19.14
N ALA A 124 3.12 -1.33 -19.58
CA ALA A 124 2.50 -1.88 -20.78
C ALA A 124 1.03 -2.31 -20.58
N LEU A 125 0.60 -2.45 -19.32
CA LEU A 125 -0.75 -2.90 -18.94
C LEU A 125 -1.66 -1.76 -18.47
N ILE A 126 -1.09 -0.71 -17.92
CA ILE A 126 -1.80 0.40 -17.27
C ILE A 126 -1.36 1.74 -17.90
N PRO A 127 -2.27 2.69 -18.13
CA PRO A 127 -3.73 2.63 -17.91
C PRO A 127 -4.48 1.90 -19.02
N LEU A 128 -3.92 1.80 -20.20
CA LEU A 128 -4.54 1.17 -21.36
C LEU A 128 -3.60 0.11 -21.92
N ARG A 129 -4.11 -1.11 -22.02
CA ARG A 129 -3.39 -2.18 -22.72
C ARG A 129 -3.26 -1.82 -24.20
N ALA A 130 -2.03 -1.90 -24.73
CA ALA A 130 -1.82 -1.74 -26.18
C ALA A 130 -2.67 -2.76 -26.94
N ALA A 131 -3.43 -2.28 -27.92
CA ALA A 131 -4.12 -3.16 -28.86
C ALA A 131 -3.08 -3.95 -29.67
N ASN A 132 -3.25 -5.26 -29.77
CA ASN A 132 -2.45 -6.11 -30.65
C ASN A 132 -2.88 -5.89 -32.09
#